data_fe82d615d6fc4dcc8817ef92784e3724
#
_entry.id   fe82d615d6fc4dcc8817ef92784e3724
#
_cell.length_a   1.000
_cell.length_b   1.000
_cell.length_c   1.000
_cell.angle_alpha   90.00
_cell.angle_beta   90.00
_cell.angle_gamma   90.00
#
_symmetry.space_group_name_H-M   'P 1'
#
loop_
_entity.id
_entity.type
_entity.pdbx_description
1 polymer ?
#
loop_
_entity_poly.entity_id
_entity_poly.type
_entity_poly.pdbx_seq_one_letter_code
_entity_poly.pdbx_strand_id
1 'polypeptide(L)'
;MNDSLSKPRILVITEDNGFLRGLRVDMPLINLKKRGLIDSYYVTDPTLFDVPDEYFFDVVWLQRVRNSKLIAHLGQVIDNNYLYDLDDFMIGMPSYIPEQELRNKEVIVRAIRNCKVLTVTSARLTRLLESAVEPGLCEKTVVCPNGFEFPKATRPPLKPQGIVLTQSDRLALTTSLSAVMTAVVNFSERHDLPIYFFGSLEKEITSWSSRIIHVGRLAFWHYHAVLAALPSMVGIAPLETAGDKDTLDFINGKSDVKMVGYGGMGHPSVYSDTPPYSDTDLKVGILVENTFDAWTHGLETVYHDMWRKLDFDQEQVVELRNMDRVASEFWYDAILKARLSFRMTGRDIKFSSGRTGFYVGALRHMVFSQDHAFRRQLRENMPPLLVRTLRKFVMKG
;
A
#
# COMPACT_ATOMS: atom_id res chain seq x y z
N MET A 1 17.66 25.15 -30.14
CA MET A 1 16.28 25.29 -29.60
C MET A 1 16.25 24.51 -28.29
N ASN A 2 16.19 25.21 -27.15
CA ASN A 2 16.03 24.56 -25.87
C ASN A 2 14.62 23.92 -25.85
N ASP A 3 14.52 22.63 -26.11
CA ASP A 3 13.36 21.86 -25.70
C ASP A 3 13.36 21.85 -24.17
N SER A 4 12.70 22.86 -23.60
CA SER A 4 12.30 22.79 -22.21
C SER A 4 11.53 21.48 -22.10
N LEU A 5 12.11 20.49 -21.43
CA LEU A 5 11.58 19.14 -21.30
C LEU A 5 10.08 19.26 -20.93
N SER A 6 9.21 18.97 -21.89
CA SER A 6 7.77 19.01 -21.66
C SER A 6 7.45 18.14 -20.44
N LYS A 7 6.52 18.59 -19.59
CA LYS A 7 6.10 17.84 -18.40
C LYS A 7 5.67 16.45 -18.80
N PRO A 8 6.07 15.40 -18.07
CA PRO A 8 5.76 14.03 -18.44
C PRO A 8 4.27 13.72 -18.33
N ARG A 9 3.78 12.89 -19.25
CA ARG A 9 2.47 12.25 -19.24
C ARG A 9 2.65 10.79 -18.87
N ILE A 10 1.88 10.32 -17.92
CA ILE A 10 2.12 9.05 -17.28
C ILE A 10 0.96 8.09 -17.54
N LEU A 11 1.26 6.90 -18.05
CA LEU A 11 0.35 5.77 -18.06
C LEU A 11 0.69 4.88 -16.87
N VAL A 12 -0.26 4.68 -15.97
CA VAL A 12 -0.13 3.75 -14.85
C VAL A 12 -1.01 2.54 -15.09
N ILE A 13 -0.44 1.37 -14.90
CA ILE A 13 -1.13 0.09 -14.96
C ILE A 13 -1.00 -0.55 -13.58
N THR A 14 -2.13 -0.82 -12.92
CA THR A 14 -2.17 -1.41 -11.58
C THR A 14 -3.25 -2.48 -11.46
N GLU A 15 -2.91 -3.60 -10.81
CA GLU A 15 -3.88 -4.64 -10.44
C GLU A 15 -4.56 -4.34 -9.10
N ASP A 16 -4.06 -3.37 -8.36
CA ASP A 16 -4.62 -2.95 -7.08
C ASP A 16 -5.62 -1.81 -7.29
N ASN A 17 -6.83 -1.99 -6.79
CA ASN A 17 -7.88 -0.97 -6.77
C ASN A 17 -8.29 -0.57 -5.34
N GLY A 18 -7.49 -0.99 -4.36
CA GLY A 18 -7.71 -0.77 -2.94
C GLY A 18 -6.79 0.27 -2.30
N PHE A 19 -6.31 -0.07 -1.11
CA PHE A 19 -5.50 0.79 -0.27
C PHE A 19 -4.16 1.18 -0.93
N LEU A 20 -3.46 0.21 -1.51
CA LEU A 20 -2.12 0.43 -2.06
C LEU A 20 -2.13 1.32 -3.31
N ARG A 21 -3.16 1.20 -4.15
CA ARG A 21 -3.34 2.13 -5.27
C ARG A 21 -3.44 3.56 -4.76
N GLY A 22 -4.30 3.81 -3.75
CA GLY A 22 -4.44 5.15 -3.17
C GLY A 22 -3.12 5.70 -2.65
N LEU A 23 -2.37 4.87 -1.93
CA LEU A 23 -1.10 5.25 -1.29
C LEU A 23 0.06 5.41 -2.29
N ARG A 24 0.24 4.43 -3.21
CA ARG A 24 1.42 4.34 -4.08
C ARG A 24 1.24 4.98 -5.45
N VAL A 25 -0.01 5.18 -5.90
CA VAL A 25 -0.32 5.71 -7.24
C VAL A 25 -1.09 7.02 -7.15
N ASP A 26 -2.32 6.99 -6.61
CA ASP A 26 -3.23 8.13 -6.72
C ASP A 26 -2.68 9.34 -5.94
N MET A 27 -2.22 9.16 -4.70
CA MET A 27 -1.73 10.26 -3.87
C MET A 27 -0.46 10.92 -4.43
N PRO A 28 0.60 10.18 -4.83
CA PRO A 28 1.75 10.79 -5.50
C PRO A 28 1.39 11.55 -6.77
N LEU A 29 0.56 10.96 -7.65
CA LEU A 29 0.21 11.58 -8.92
C LEU A 29 -0.65 12.85 -8.76
N ILE A 30 -1.59 12.84 -7.82
CA ILE A 30 -2.39 14.02 -7.46
C ILE A 30 -1.46 15.16 -7.01
N ASN A 31 -0.50 14.88 -6.14
CA ASN A 31 0.43 15.89 -5.65
C ASN A 31 1.38 16.39 -6.75
N LEU A 32 1.94 15.51 -7.57
CA LEU A 32 2.76 15.91 -8.72
C LEU A 32 1.99 16.79 -9.72
N LYS A 33 0.73 16.42 -10.01
CA LYS A 33 -0.13 17.21 -10.90
C LYS A 33 -0.47 18.57 -10.30
N LYS A 34 -0.82 18.61 -9.01
CA LYS A 34 -1.12 19.83 -8.28
C LYS A 34 0.07 20.81 -8.26
N ARG A 35 1.29 20.28 -8.14
CA ARG A 35 2.54 21.07 -8.25
C ARG A 35 2.91 21.43 -9.68
N GLY A 36 2.22 20.91 -10.68
CA GLY A 36 2.53 21.14 -12.08
C GLY A 36 3.84 20.49 -12.53
N LEU A 37 4.32 19.44 -11.86
CA LEU A 37 5.52 18.68 -12.21
C LEU A 37 5.24 17.68 -13.34
N ILE A 38 4.02 17.18 -13.46
CA ILE A 38 3.56 16.34 -14.55
C ILE A 38 2.45 17.04 -15.35
N ASP A 39 2.31 16.68 -16.64
CA ASP A 39 1.24 17.21 -17.50
C ASP A 39 -0.08 16.52 -17.22
N SER A 40 -0.09 15.21 -17.28
CA SER A 40 -1.29 14.39 -17.10
C SER A 40 -0.92 12.95 -16.70
N TYR A 41 -1.90 12.22 -16.22
CA TYR A 41 -1.78 10.79 -15.99
C TYR A 41 -3.07 10.06 -16.32
N TYR A 42 -2.94 8.79 -16.68
CA TYR A 42 -4.03 7.86 -16.92
C TYR A 42 -3.77 6.57 -16.14
N VAL A 43 -4.75 6.09 -15.39
CA VAL A 43 -4.62 4.87 -14.58
C VAL A 43 -5.58 3.82 -15.11
N THR A 44 -5.07 2.64 -15.45
CA THR A 44 -5.85 1.53 -15.98
C THR A 44 -5.53 0.21 -15.26
N ASP A 45 -6.41 -0.76 -15.41
CA ASP A 45 -6.22 -2.14 -14.96
C ASP A 45 -5.71 -2.99 -16.13
N PRO A 46 -4.77 -3.94 -15.93
CA PRO A 46 -4.24 -4.78 -17.01
C PRO A 46 -5.27 -5.69 -17.65
N THR A 47 -6.41 -5.93 -17.02
CA THR A 47 -7.49 -6.76 -17.57
C THR A 47 -8.46 -5.96 -18.43
N LEU A 48 -8.64 -4.67 -18.14
CA LEU A 48 -9.48 -3.76 -18.92
C LEU A 48 -8.71 -3.10 -20.06
N PHE A 49 -7.50 -2.68 -19.78
CA PHE A 49 -6.56 -1.98 -20.67
C PHE A 49 -7.25 -1.04 -21.68
N ASP A 50 -8.07 -0.14 -21.17
CA ASP A 50 -8.94 0.77 -21.92
C ASP A 50 -8.30 2.14 -22.21
N VAL A 51 -6.98 2.16 -22.42
CA VAL A 51 -6.26 3.39 -22.74
C VAL A 51 -6.80 3.99 -24.03
N PRO A 52 -7.26 5.27 -24.04
CA PRO A 52 -7.74 5.93 -25.24
C PRO A 52 -6.63 5.99 -26.31
N ASP A 53 -6.99 5.73 -27.57
CA ASP A 53 -6.06 5.68 -28.69
C ASP A 53 -5.23 6.95 -28.85
N GLU A 54 -5.82 8.11 -28.55
CA GLU A 54 -5.23 9.42 -28.68
C GLU A 54 -4.46 9.89 -27.42
N TYR A 55 -4.46 9.07 -26.36
CA TYR A 55 -3.72 9.44 -25.17
C TYR A 55 -2.22 9.31 -25.41
N PHE A 56 -1.48 10.40 -25.23
CA PHE A 56 -0.04 10.44 -25.34
C PHE A 56 0.60 10.27 -23.96
N PHE A 57 1.64 9.44 -23.87
CA PHE A 57 2.40 9.26 -22.64
C PHE A 57 3.91 9.16 -22.92
N ASP A 58 4.67 9.60 -21.92
CA ASP A 58 6.12 9.64 -21.91
C ASP A 58 6.69 8.61 -20.90
N VAL A 59 5.86 8.10 -19.99
CA VAL A 59 6.23 7.14 -18.93
C VAL A 59 5.17 6.07 -18.80
N VAL A 60 5.61 4.81 -18.70
CA VAL A 60 4.78 3.66 -18.32
C VAL A 60 5.17 3.25 -16.91
N TRP A 61 4.21 3.22 -16.01
CA TRP A 61 4.40 2.84 -14.61
C TRP A 61 3.54 1.61 -14.30
N LEU A 62 4.17 0.51 -13.89
CA LEU A 62 3.54 -0.73 -13.48
C LEU A 62 3.57 -0.84 -11.97
N GLN A 63 2.41 -0.79 -11.30
CA GLN A 63 2.32 -0.96 -9.87
C GLN A 63 1.84 -2.39 -9.56
N ARG A 64 2.73 -3.23 -9.00
CA ARG A 64 2.47 -4.62 -8.60
C ARG A 64 1.85 -5.49 -9.70
N VAL A 65 2.08 -5.18 -10.97
CA VAL A 65 1.53 -5.93 -12.11
C VAL A 65 2.12 -7.34 -12.16
N ARG A 66 1.24 -8.34 -12.20
CA ARG A 66 1.59 -9.77 -12.25
C ARG A 66 1.09 -10.44 -13.55
N ASN A 67 0.65 -9.67 -14.51
CA ASN A 67 0.20 -10.16 -15.81
C ASN A 67 1.39 -10.42 -16.72
N SER A 68 1.78 -11.71 -16.87
CA SER A 68 2.94 -12.12 -17.68
C SER A 68 2.84 -11.74 -19.16
N LYS A 69 1.62 -11.78 -19.73
CA LYS A 69 1.38 -11.42 -21.13
C LYS A 69 1.57 -9.91 -21.36
N LEU A 70 1.06 -9.10 -20.44
CA LEU A 70 1.25 -7.65 -20.51
C LEU A 70 2.72 -7.28 -20.38
N ILE A 71 3.45 -7.85 -19.41
CA ILE A 71 4.88 -7.59 -19.22
C ILE A 71 5.68 -7.99 -20.47
N ALA A 72 5.37 -9.14 -21.08
CA ALA A 72 6.00 -9.57 -22.32
C ALA A 72 5.68 -8.63 -23.50
N HIS A 73 4.45 -8.17 -23.61
CA HIS A 73 4.02 -7.20 -24.61
C HIS A 73 4.75 -5.86 -24.46
N LEU A 74 4.82 -5.33 -23.26
CA LEU A 74 5.56 -4.09 -22.97
C LEU A 74 7.06 -4.24 -23.30
N GLY A 75 7.65 -5.42 -23.04
CA GLY A 75 9.02 -5.72 -23.43
C GLY A 75 9.25 -5.57 -24.93
N GLN A 76 8.28 -5.94 -25.76
CA GLN A 76 8.36 -5.81 -27.22
C GLN A 76 8.10 -4.36 -27.69
N VAL A 77 7.14 -3.67 -27.09
CA VAL A 77 6.66 -2.37 -27.60
C VAL A 77 7.54 -1.22 -27.12
N ILE A 78 8.03 -1.26 -25.88
CA ILE A 78 8.82 -0.17 -25.28
C ILE A 78 10.20 -0.62 -24.78
N ASP A 79 10.67 -1.78 -25.24
CA ASP A 79 11.97 -2.34 -24.86
C ASP A 79 12.21 -2.32 -23.35
N ASN A 80 11.23 -2.78 -22.59
CA ASN A 80 11.24 -2.80 -21.12
C ASN A 80 11.44 -1.42 -20.44
N ASN A 81 11.30 -0.31 -21.14
CA ASN A 81 11.43 1.04 -20.60
C ASN A 81 10.22 1.42 -19.72
N TYR A 82 9.96 0.68 -18.66
CA TYR A 82 8.91 0.97 -17.68
C TYR A 82 9.48 1.13 -16.27
N LEU A 83 8.75 1.87 -15.44
CA LEU A 83 8.92 1.90 -13.99
C LEU A 83 8.11 0.74 -13.40
N TYR A 84 8.72 -0.06 -12.52
CA TYR A 84 8.04 -1.12 -11.78
C TYR A 84 8.05 -0.82 -10.29
N ASP A 85 6.87 -0.72 -9.66
CA ASP A 85 6.72 -0.39 -8.24
C ASP A 85 6.37 -1.61 -7.40
N LEU A 86 7.15 -1.82 -6.33
CA LEU A 86 6.92 -2.81 -5.29
C LEU A 86 7.02 -2.19 -3.91
N ASP A 87 6.00 -2.42 -3.08
CA ASP A 87 5.93 -1.93 -1.71
C ASP A 87 6.27 -2.99 -0.65
N ASP A 88 6.22 -4.28 -1.02
CA ASP A 88 6.49 -5.44 -0.16
C ASP A 88 7.41 -6.46 -0.87
N PHE A 89 8.01 -7.38 -0.09
CA PHE A 89 8.82 -8.50 -0.60
C PHE A 89 7.91 -9.63 -1.13
N MET A 90 7.39 -9.46 -2.34
CA MET A 90 6.37 -10.36 -2.93
C MET A 90 6.94 -11.64 -3.55
N ILE A 91 8.25 -11.88 -3.51
CA ILE A 91 8.90 -13.06 -4.11
C ILE A 91 9.23 -14.16 -3.11
N GLY A 92 9.18 -13.88 -1.81
CA GLY A 92 9.22 -14.85 -0.72
C GLY A 92 8.00 -14.61 0.17
N MET A 93 6.95 -15.39 -0.04
CA MET A 93 5.72 -15.23 0.75
C MET A 93 5.61 -16.35 1.79
N PRO A 94 5.13 -16.02 3.00
CA PRO A 94 4.89 -17.03 4.04
C PRO A 94 3.92 -18.11 3.58
N SER A 95 4.05 -19.32 4.15
CA SER A 95 3.22 -20.47 3.83
C SER A 95 1.72 -20.29 4.10
N TYR A 96 1.34 -19.32 4.95
CA TYR A 96 -0.07 -18.97 5.20
C TYR A 96 -0.70 -18.11 4.10
N ILE A 97 0.09 -17.63 3.13
CA ILE A 97 -0.44 -16.91 1.97
C ILE A 97 -0.89 -17.91 0.90
N PRO A 98 -2.05 -17.72 0.26
CA PRO A 98 -2.57 -18.67 -0.70
C PRO A 98 -1.60 -18.95 -1.84
N GLU A 99 -1.45 -20.25 -2.20
CA GLU A 99 -0.54 -20.74 -3.24
C GLU A 99 -0.71 -20.02 -4.61
N GLN A 100 -1.89 -19.47 -4.88
CA GLN A 100 -2.15 -18.68 -6.08
C GLN A 100 -1.28 -17.43 -6.19
N GLU A 101 -0.87 -16.84 -5.06
CA GLU A 101 0.02 -15.68 -5.05
C GLU A 101 1.47 -16.08 -5.28
N LEU A 102 1.86 -17.28 -4.88
CA LEU A 102 3.20 -17.85 -5.13
C LEU A 102 3.47 -18.07 -6.61
N ARG A 103 2.44 -18.37 -7.41
CA ARG A 103 2.56 -18.58 -8.87
C ARG A 103 3.00 -17.33 -9.63
N ASN A 104 2.91 -16.18 -9.01
CA ASN A 104 3.30 -14.91 -9.64
C ASN A 104 4.78 -14.54 -9.43
N LYS A 105 5.52 -15.32 -8.62
CA LYS A 105 6.94 -15.06 -8.30
C LYS A 105 7.79 -14.85 -9.55
N GLU A 106 7.73 -15.78 -10.51
CA GLU A 106 8.52 -15.70 -11.75
C GLU A 106 8.19 -14.47 -12.59
N VAL A 107 6.91 -14.08 -12.59
CA VAL A 107 6.45 -12.89 -13.33
C VAL A 107 7.01 -11.63 -12.69
N ILE A 108 6.96 -11.55 -11.36
CA ILE A 108 7.51 -10.43 -10.59
C ILE A 108 9.03 -10.34 -10.78
N VAL A 109 9.75 -11.46 -10.65
CA VAL A 109 11.19 -11.53 -10.86
C VAL A 109 11.55 -11.04 -12.28
N ARG A 110 10.81 -11.49 -13.30
CA ARG A 110 11.01 -11.02 -14.68
C ARG A 110 10.76 -9.52 -14.82
N ALA A 111 9.70 -9.00 -14.21
CA ALA A 111 9.40 -7.57 -14.25
C ALA A 111 10.50 -6.75 -13.58
N ILE A 112 11.02 -7.21 -12.42
CA ILE A 112 12.12 -6.56 -11.71
C ILE A 112 13.39 -6.56 -12.56
N ARG A 113 13.77 -7.71 -13.17
CA ARG A 113 14.97 -7.81 -14.00
C ARG A 113 14.92 -6.89 -15.22
N ASN A 114 13.75 -6.80 -15.83
CA ASN A 114 13.60 -6.12 -17.10
C ASN A 114 13.28 -4.62 -16.97
N CYS A 115 12.71 -4.15 -15.86
CA CYS A 115 12.34 -2.74 -15.73
C CYS A 115 13.55 -1.81 -15.85
N LYS A 116 13.34 -0.63 -16.41
CA LYS A 116 14.32 0.44 -16.45
C LYS A 116 14.55 1.07 -15.09
N VAL A 117 13.46 1.24 -14.33
CA VAL A 117 13.48 1.79 -12.96
C VAL A 117 12.65 0.90 -12.06
N LEU A 118 13.23 0.48 -10.94
CA LEU A 118 12.53 -0.19 -9.86
C LEU A 118 12.26 0.83 -8.75
N THR A 119 11.01 0.97 -8.31
CA THR A 119 10.70 1.75 -7.11
C THR A 119 10.30 0.83 -5.96
N VAL A 120 10.81 1.15 -4.78
CA VAL A 120 10.56 0.40 -3.54
C VAL A 120 10.34 1.34 -2.37
N THR A 121 9.82 0.81 -1.25
CA THR A 121 9.50 1.61 -0.07
C THR A 121 10.70 1.90 0.84
N SER A 122 11.76 1.09 0.77
CA SER A 122 12.93 1.22 1.63
C SER A 122 14.19 0.63 1.00
N ALA A 123 15.36 1.13 1.42
CA ALA A 123 16.65 0.56 1.05
C ALA A 123 16.80 -0.91 1.51
N ARG A 124 16.14 -1.30 2.62
CA ARG A 124 16.10 -2.67 3.08
C ARG A 124 15.40 -3.59 2.07
N LEU A 125 14.26 -3.18 1.52
CA LEU A 125 13.56 -3.93 0.48
C LEU A 125 14.44 -4.07 -0.77
N THR A 126 15.21 -3.05 -1.15
CA THR A 126 16.20 -3.16 -2.23
C THR A 126 17.20 -4.29 -1.97
N ARG A 127 17.83 -4.31 -0.77
CA ARG A 127 18.81 -5.35 -0.40
C ARG A 127 18.21 -6.76 -0.43
N LEU A 128 16.98 -6.94 0.05
CA LEU A 128 16.27 -8.22 0.00
C LEU A 128 16.01 -8.67 -1.45
N LEU A 129 15.54 -7.77 -2.29
CA LEU A 129 15.29 -8.05 -3.71
C LEU A 129 16.60 -8.33 -4.45
N GLU A 130 17.66 -7.59 -4.17
CA GLU A 130 18.98 -7.82 -4.76
C GLU A 130 19.54 -9.22 -4.42
N SER A 131 19.41 -9.63 -3.16
CA SER A 131 19.80 -10.97 -2.71
C SER A 131 18.99 -12.09 -3.36
N ALA A 132 17.72 -11.86 -3.68
CA ALA A 132 16.79 -12.89 -4.14
C ALA A 132 16.60 -12.93 -5.67
N VAL A 133 16.90 -11.83 -6.39
CA VAL A 133 16.65 -11.72 -7.83
C VAL A 133 17.96 -11.66 -8.62
N GLU A 134 18.78 -10.64 -8.40
CA GLU A 134 20.07 -10.45 -9.08
C GLU A 134 20.89 -9.35 -8.38
N PRO A 135 22.25 -9.47 -8.38
CA PRO A 135 23.12 -8.41 -7.93
C PRO A 135 23.01 -7.15 -8.79
N GLY A 136 23.29 -5.98 -8.20
CA GLY A 136 23.30 -4.70 -8.91
C GLY A 136 21.92 -4.05 -9.10
N LEU A 137 20.86 -4.57 -8.49
CA LEU A 137 19.53 -3.95 -8.55
C LEU A 137 19.50 -2.53 -7.99
N CYS A 138 20.40 -2.21 -7.04
CA CYS A 138 20.49 -0.88 -6.46
C CYS A 138 20.75 0.22 -7.51
N GLU A 139 21.43 -0.08 -8.61
CA GLU A 139 21.77 0.89 -9.68
C GLU A 139 20.53 1.44 -10.40
N LYS A 140 19.48 0.64 -10.53
CA LYS A 140 18.22 1.04 -11.15
C LYS A 140 17.09 1.26 -10.15
N THR A 141 17.36 1.15 -8.85
CA THR A 141 16.35 1.30 -7.81
C THR A 141 16.28 2.73 -7.30
N VAL A 142 15.06 3.23 -7.16
CA VAL A 142 14.75 4.48 -6.46
C VAL A 142 13.90 4.16 -5.25
N VAL A 143 14.37 4.56 -4.07
CA VAL A 143 13.58 4.41 -2.85
C VAL A 143 12.54 5.53 -2.81
N CYS A 144 11.28 5.15 -2.95
CA CYS A 144 10.12 6.03 -2.81
C CYS A 144 9.38 5.65 -1.52
N PRO A 145 9.69 6.28 -0.38
CA PRO A 145 9.07 5.94 0.89
C PRO A 145 7.55 6.19 0.85
N ASN A 146 6.81 5.57 1.76
CA ASN A 146 5.40 5.91 1.91
C ASN A 146 5.25 7.30 2.53
N GLY A 147 4.29 8.05 2.02
CA GLY A 147 3.92 9.36 2.53
C GLY A 147 2.41 9.52 2.61
N PHE A 148 1.97 10.49 3.39
CA PHE A 148 0.55 10.84 3.54
C PHE A 148 0.34 12.34 3.41
N GLU A 149 -0.89 12.75 3.10
CA GLU A 149 -1.34 14.12 3.36
C GLU A 149 -1.75 14.19 4.84
N PHE A 150 -1.07 15.04 5.59
CA PHE A 150 -1.36 15.20 7.02
C PHE A 150 -2.24 16.43 7.28
N PRO A 151 -2.99 16.47 8.40
CA PRO A 151 -3.67 17.67 8.84
C PRO A 151 -2.67 18.84 8.98
N LYS A 152 -3.08 20.04 8.61
CA LYS A 152 -2.22 21.23 8.67
C LYS A 152 -1.80 21.65 10.08
N ALA A 153 -2.62 21.32 11.07
CA ALA A 153 -2.34 21.59 12.46
C ALA A 153 -1.97 20.29 13.19
N THR A 154 -0.92 20.33 14.00
CA THR A 154 -0.62 19.27 14.94
C THR A 154 -1.76 19.15 15.95
N ARG A 155 -2.02 17.94 16.41
CA ARG A 155 -2.99 17.73 17.48
C ARG A 155 -2.40 18.20 18.79
N PRO A 156 -3.20 18.84 19.66
CA PRO A 156 -2.75 19.05 21.00
C PRO A 156 -2.49 17.70 21.68
N PRO A 157 -1.47 17.60 22.55
CA PRO A 157 -1.19 16.38 23.30
C PRO A 157 -2.39 16.05 24.19
N LEU A 158 -3.13 15.01 23.84
CA LEU A 158 -4.27 14.52 24.58
C LEU A 158 -4.07 13.06 24.97
N LYS A 159 -4.47 12.74 26.20
CA LYS A 159 -4.44 11.36 26.68
C LYS A 159 -5.23 10.45 25.72
N PRO A 160 -4.70 9.29 25.32
CA PRO A 160 -5.38 8.37 24.42
C PRO A 160 -6.74 7.91 24.94
N GLN A 161 -7.72 7.86 24.07
CA GLN A 161 -9.11 7.47 24.37
C GLN A 161 -9.47 6.08 23.85
N GLY A 162 -8.51 5.34 23.31
CA GLY A 162 -8.70 4.00 22.78
C GLY A 162 -7.42 3.47 22.15
N ILE A 163 -7.53 2.31 21.56
CA ILE A 163 -6.45 1.64 20.84
C ILE A 163 -6.83 1.52 19.39
N VAL A 164 -5.90 1.73 18.46
CA VAL A 164 -6.11 1.53 17.03
C VAL A 164 -5.12 0.50 16.48
N LEU A 165 -5.67 -0.55 15.88
CA LEU A 165 -4.94 -1.58 15.17
C LEU A 165 -5.38 -1.61 13.71
N THR A 166 -4.43 -1.38 12.81
CA THR A 166 -4.69 -1.44 11.37
C THR A 166 -3.97 -2.65 10.76
N GLN A 167 -4.73 -3.53 10.11
CA GLN A 167 -4.18 -4.70 9.46
C GLN A 167 -4.89 -4.93 8.13
N SER A 168 -4.15 -4.92 7.03
CA SER A 168 -4.74 -5.09 5.68
C SER A 168 -5.23 -6.52 5.45
N ASP A 169 -4.45 -7.49 5.91
CA ASP A 169 -4.71 -8.91 5.73
C ASP A 169 -4.75 -9.63 7.09
N ARG A 170 -4.81 -10.96 7.05
CA ARG A 170 -4.95 -11.77 8.24
C ARG A 170 -3.87 -11.46 9.27
N LEU A 171 -4.28 -11.16 10.48
CA LEU A 171 -3.41 -11.27 11.63
C LEU A 171 -3.25 -12.78 11.89
N ALA A 172 -2.17 -13.36 11.37
CA ALA A 172 -1.87 -14.76 11.67
C ALA A 172 -1.61 -14.86 13.18
N LEU A 173 -2.41 -15.67 13.87
CA LEU A 173 -2.28 -15.89 15.30
C LEU A 173 -1.14 -16.90 15.55
N THR A 174 0.08 -16.43 15.34
CA THR A 174 1.28 -17.12 15.79
C THR A 174 1.41 -16.99 17.30
N THR A 175 2.27 -17.80 17.92
CA THR A 175 2.48 -17.75 19.38
C THR A 175 2.93 -16.37 19.84
N SER A 176 3.80 -15.68 19.09
CA SER A 176 4.28 -14.34 19.43
C SER A 176 3.19 -13.29 19.34
N LEU A 177 2.40 -13.30 18.27
CA LEU A 177 1.30 -12.35 18.09
C LEU A 177 0.12 -12.62 19.03
N SER A 178 -0.08 -13.87 19.44
CA SER A 178 -1.05 -14.22 20.49
C SER A 178 -0.68 -13.59 21.84
N ALA A 179 0.60 -13.64 22.25
CA ALA A 179 1.08 -12.96 23.46
C ALA A 179 0.87 -11.44 23.39
N VAL A 180 1.18 -10.83 22.24
CA VAL A 180 0.95 -9.40 21.99
C VAL A 180 -0.54 -9.04 22.13
N MET A 181 -1.41 -9.77 21.47
CA MET A 181 -2.85 -9.49 21.51
C MET A 181 -3.44 -9.71 22.91
N THR A 182 -2.92 -10.68 23.67
CA THR A 182 -3.30 -10.86 25.07
C THR A 182 -2.93 -9.63 25.91
N ALA A 183 -1.72 -9.08 25.73
CA ALA A 183 -1.30 -7.86 26.41
C ALA A 183 -2.20 -6.66 26.05
N VAL A 184 -2.54 -6.52 24.76
CA VAL A 184 -3.42 -5.44 24.26
C VAL A 184 -4.82 -5.55 24.86
N VAL A 185 -5.41 -6.73 24.90
CA VAL A 185 -6.75 -6.96 25.48
C VAL A 185 -6.73 -6.65 26.98
N ASN A 186 -5.75 -7.19 27.72
CA ASN A 186 -5.63 -6.94 29.16
C ASN A 186 -5.45 -5.45 29.48
N PHE A 187 -4.65 -4.74 28.66
CA PHE A 187 -4.48 -3.29 28.78
C PHE A 187 -5.79 -2.54 28.51
N SER A 188 -6.50 -2.90 27.44
CA SER A 188 -7.82 -2.34 27.10
C SER A 188 -8.83 -2.49 28.24
N GLU A 189 -8.88 -3.67 28.85
CA GLU A 189 -9.80 -3.97 29.96
C GLU A 189 -9.42 -3.17 31.20
N ARG A 190 -8.14 -3.10 31.56
CA ARG A 190 -7.63 -2.36 32.72
C ARG A 190 -7.94 -0.87 32.67
N HIS A 191 -7.82 -0.27 31.49
CA HIS A 191 -7.98 1.17 31.29
C HIS A 191 -9.35 1.57 30.71
N ASP A 192 -10.27 0.62 30.55
CA ASP A 192 -11.60 0.85 29.95
C ASP A 192 -11.57 1.47 28.57
N LEU A 193 -10.66 1.01 27.70
CA LEU A 193 -10.42 1.56 26.37
C LEU A 193 -10.99 0.67 25.26
N PRO A 194 -11.70 1.21 24.25
CA PRO A 194 -12.09 0.45 23.08
C PRO A 194 -10.89 0.13 22.18
N ILE A 195 -10.94 -1.00 21.46
CA ILE A 195 -9.97 -1.41 20.45
C ILE A 195 -10.64 -1.30 19.07
N TYR A 196 -10.23 -0.32 18.28
CA TYR A 196 -10.68 -0.17 16.89
C TYR A 196 -9.82 -0.99 15.96
N PHE A 197 -10.38 -2.03 15.38
CA PHE A 197 -9.69 -2.92 14.45
C PHE A 197 -10.10 -2.62 13.01
N PHE A 198 -9.11 -2.19 12.21
CA PHE A 198 -9.26 -1.94 10.78
C PHE A 198 -8.67 -3.09 9.99
N GLY A 199 -9.44 -3.71 9.11
CA GLY A 199 -8.99 -4.80 8.27
C GLY A 199 -9.86 -6.04 8.37
N SER A 200 -9.33 -7.17 7.93
CA SER A 200 -10.00 -8.47 8.05
C SER A 200 -9.73 -9.06 9.43
N LEU A 201 -10.79 -9.31 10.16
CA LEU A 201 -10.72 -9.91 11.49
C LEU A 201 -11.27 -11.33 11.44
N GLU A 202 -10.50 -12.28 11.97
CA GLU A 202 -10.98 -13.64 12.17
C GLU A 202 -11.99 -13.68 13.33
N LYS A 203 -13.00 -14.56 13.22
CA LYS A 203 -14.07 -14.65 14.24
C LYS A 203 -13.54 -14.92 15.64
N GLU A 204 -12.43 -15.67 15.72
CA GLU A 204 -11.77 -16.02 16.98
C GLU A 204 -11.27 -14.76 17.71
N ILE A 205 -10.73 -13.78 16.99
CA ILE A 205 -10.23 -12.54 17.60
C ILE A 205 -11.39 -11.69 18.15
N THR A 206 -12.55 -11.67 17.50
CA THR A 206 -13.71 -10.94 18.00
C THR A 206 -14.24 -11.48 19.33
N SER A 207 -14.00 -12.76 19.62
CA SER A 207 -14.42 -13.39 20.87
C SER A 207 -13.49 -13.08 22.06
N TRP A 208 -12.30 -12.50 21.85
CA TRP A 208 -11.35 -12.26 22.91
C TRP A 208 -11.74 -11.12 23.86
N SER A 209 -12.45 -10.12 23.35
CA SER A 209 -12.97 -9.05 24.19
C SER A 209 -14.17 -8.37 23.54
N SER A 210 -15.17 -8.03 24.34
CA SER A 210 -16.32 -7.22 23.90
C SER A 210 -15.94 -5.77 23.56
N ARG A 211 -14.71 -5.35 23.86
CA ARG A 211 -14.19 -4.00 23.57
C ARG A 211 -13.65 -3.87 22.14
N ILE A 212 -13.56 -4.97 21.39
CA ILE A 212 -13.10 -4.94 20.00
C ILE A 212 -14.22 -4.43 19.11
N ILE A 213 -13.99 -3.28 18.50
CA ILE A 213 -14.86 -2.66 17.50
C ILE A 213 -14.26 -2.93 16.12
N HIS A 214 -14.86 -3.86 15.38
CA HIS A 214 -14.42 -4.20 14.03
C HIS A 214 -14.95 -3.18 13.03
N VAL A 215 -14.05 -2.36 12.49
CA VAL A 215 -14.37 -1.33 11.48
C VAL A 215 -14.40 -1.92 10.07
N GLY A 216 -13.67 -3.01 9.84
CA GLY A 216 -13.56 -3.64 8.53
C GLY A 216 -12.49 -3.01 7.63
N ARG A 217 -12.46 -3.46 6.36
CA ARG A 217 -11.55 -2.91 5.35
C ARG A 217 -12.13 -1.62 4.78
N LEU A 218 -11.33 -0.58 4.79
CA LEU A 218 -11.68 0.71 4.19
C LEU A 218 -10.85 0.94 2.92
N ALA A 219 -11.43 1.58 1.92
CA ALA A 219 -10.67 2.16 0.83
C ALA A 219 -9.71 3.24 1.37
N PHE A 220 -8.59 3.45 0.70
CA PHE A 220 -7.50 4.31 1.17
C PHE A 220 -7.99 5.68 1.70
N TRP A 221 -8.79 6.40 0.92
CA TRP A 221 -9.25 7.74 1.29
C TRP A 221 -10.18 7.74 2.52
N HIS A 222 -11.02 6.70 2.67
CA HIS A 222 -11.85 6.54 3.86
C HIS A 222 -11.01 6.18 5.08
N TYR A 223 -10.06 5.26 4.93
CA TYR A 223 -9.12 4.91 6.00
C TYR A 223 -8.35 6.13 6.50
N HIS A 224 -7.76 6.89 5.56
CA HIS A 224 -7.01 8.09 5.86
C HIS A 224 -7.87 9.13 6.61
N ALA A 225 -9.07 9.41 6.11
CA ALA A 225 -9.99 10.36 6.72
C ALA A 225 -10.44 9.91 8.13
N VAL A 226 -10.75 8.62 8.31
CA VAL A 226 -11.15 8.08 9.61
C VAL A 226 -9.99 8.13 10.59
N LEU A 227 -8.78 7.70 10.19
CA LEU A 227 -7.61 7.75 11.07
C LEU A 227 -7.29 9.18 11.51
N ALA A 228 -7.41 10.15 10.58
CA ALA A 228 -7.24 11.56 10.90
C ALA A 228 -8.33 12.12 11.82
N ALA A 229 -9.55 11.60 11.76
CA ALA A 229 -10.70 12.05 12.56
C ALA A 229 -10.80 11.39 13.95
N LEU A 230 -10.16 10.22 14.16
CA LEU A 230 -10.13 9.59 15.47
C LEU A 230 -9.54 10.52 16.53
N PRO A 231 -10.02 10.51 17.79
CA PRO A 231 -9.34 11.19 18.88
C PRO A 231 -7.91 10.63 19.06
N SER A 232 -7.12 11.15 20.00
CA SER A 232 -5.83 10.54 20.33
C SER A 232 -6.03 9.08 20.71
N MET A 233 -5.30 8.17 20.06
CA MET A 233 -5.39 6.71 20.24
C MET A 233 -4.00 6.15 20.50
N VAL A 234 -3.91 5.04 21.21
CA VAL A 234 -2.68 4.23 21.21
C VAL A 234 -2.64 3.44 19.90
N GLY A 235 -1.75 3.81 19.00
CA GLY A 235 -1.48 3.05 17.77
C GLY A 235 -0.70 1.78 18.09
N ILE A 236 -1.13 0.63 17.59
CA ILE A 236 -0.38 -0.62 17.74
C ILE A 236 -0.09 -1.25 16.37
N ALA A 237 1.14 -1.67 16.18
CA ALA A 237 1.56 -2.28 14.91
C ALA A 237 2.44 -3.52 15.17
N PRO A 238 1.84 -4.64 15.58
CA PRO A 238 2.57 -5.87 15.73
C PRO A 238 2.96 -6.46 14.36
N LEU A 239 4.18 -6.99 14.29
CA LEU A 239 4.67 -7.80 13.19
C LEU A 239 5.26 -9.09 13.75
N GLU A 240 5.19 -10.17 12.97
CA GLU A 240 5.80 -11.45 13.37
C GLU A 240 7.31 -11.34 13.51
N THR A 241 7.87 -11.97 14.54
CA THR A 241 9.31 -11.97 14.82
C THR A 241 9.94 -13.35 14.72
N ALA A 242 9.11 -14.40 14.48
CA ALA A 242 9.54 -15.77 14.37
C ALA A 242 8.94 -16.42 13.10
N GLY A 243 9.61 -17.44 12.58
CA GLY A 243 9.15 -18.17 11.40
C GLY A 243 10.30 -18.71 10.57
N ASP A 244 9.95 -19.31 9.43
CA ASP A 244 10.93 -19.70 8.42
C ASP A 244 11.54 -18.47 7.69
N LYS A 245 12.56 -18.73 6.88
CA LYS A 245 13.26 -17.66 6.14
C LYS A 245 12.32 -16.85 5.26
N ASP A 246 11.37 -17.49 4.58
CA ASP A 246 10.44 -16.78 3.67
C ASP A 246 9.49 -15.87 4.47
N THR A 247 9.02 -16.32 5.62
CA THR A 247 8.22 -15.50 6.56
C THR A 247 9.02 -14.29 7.04
N LEU A 248 10.26 -14.50 7.49
CA LEU A 248 11.10 -13.42 8.00
C LEU A 248 11.50 -12.43 6.90
N ASP A 249 11.85 -12.90 5.70
CA ASP A 249 12.16 -12.04 4.56
C ASP A 249 10.94 -11.22 4.15
N PHE A 250 9.73 -11.82 4.14
CA PHE A 250 8.49 -11.10 3.87
C PHE A 250 8.21 -10.01 4.92
N ILE A 251 8.36 -10.34 6.21
CA ILE A 251 8.20 -9.35 7.29
C ILE A 251 9.25 -8.26 7.18
N ASN A 252 10.51 -8.63 6.98
CA ASN A 252 11.61 -7.68 6.81
C ASN A 252 11.45 -6.79 5.57
N GLY A 253 10.75 -7.27 4.54
CA GLY A 253 10.43 -6.49 3.34
C GLY A 253 9.29 -5.49 3.51
N LYS A 254 8.54 -5.53 4.62
CA LYS A 254 7.45 -4.58 4.87
C LYS A 254 7.96 -3.16 5.07
N SER A 255 7.07 -2.21 4.82
CA SER A 255 7.34 -0.79 5.02
C SER A 255 6.93 -0.31 6.41
N ASP A 256 7.40 0.87 6.76
CA ASP A 256 7.05 1.62 7.97
C ASP A 256 5.70 2.35 7.90
N VAL A 257 4.84 2.02 6.95
CA VAL A 257 3.59 2.74 6.63
C VAL A 257 2.68 2.98 7.83
N LYS A 258 2.65 2.05 8.80
CA LYS A 258 1.86 2.24 10.03
C LYS A 258 2.48 3.28 10.96
N MET A 259 3.81 3.30 11.04
CA MET A 259 4.55 4.32 11.80
C MET A 259 4.30 5.72 11.21
N VAL A 260 4.33 5.82 9.88
CA VAL A 260 3.97 7.05 9.16
C VAL A 260 2.52 7.47 9.43
N GLY A 261 1.59 6.51 9.32
CA GLY A 261 0.17 6.80 9.53
C GLY A 261 -0.14 7.24 10.97
N TYR A 262 0.30 6.48 11.95
CA TYR A 262 0.01 6.79 13.35
C TYR A 262 0.75 8.06 13.81
N GLY A 263 2.06 8.12 13.59
CA GLY A 263 2.86 9.27 14.01
C GLY A 263 2.38 10.57 13.38
N GLY A 264 2.18 10.58 12.06
CA GLY A 264 1.75 11.78 11.35
C GLY A 264 0.31 12.21 11.63
N MET A 265 -0.56 11.28 12.08
CA MET A 265 -1.91 11.60 12.53
C MET A 265 -1.99 11.92 14.03
N GLY A 266 -0.87 11.93 14.75
CA GLY A 266 -0.82 12.28 16.15
C GLY A 266 -1.37 11.17 17.06
N HIS A 267 -1.01 9.93 16.79
CA HIS A 267 -1.32 8.77 17.62
C HIS A 267 -0.03 8.22 18.24
N PRO A 268 0.20 8.35 19.56
CA PRO A 268 1.34 7.73 20.22
C PRO A 268 1.26 6.21 20.08
N SER A 269 2.38 5.53 19.79
CA SER A 269 2.28 4.16 19.28
C SER A 269 3.34 3.21 19.81
N VAL A 270 2.99 1.92 19.79
CA VAL A 270 3.86 0.78 20.10
C VAL A 270 4.00 -0.11 18.88
N TYR A 271 5.23 -0.50 18.57
CA TYR A 271 5.60 -1.31 17.42
C TYR A 271 6.40 -2.53 17.85
N SER A 272 6.28 -3.65 17.15
CA SER A 272 7.25 -4.75 17.30
C SER A 272 8.65 -4.26 16.95
N ASP A 273 9.66 -4.64 17.74
CA ASP A 273 11.06 -4.39 17.40
C ASP A 273 11.48 -5.29 16.23
N THR A 274 11.22 -4.81 15.04
CA THR A 274 11.47 -5.49 13.77
C THR A 274 12.05 -4.50 12.77
N PRO A 275 12.85 -4.96 11.78
CA PRO A 275 13.50 -4.10 10.80
C PRO A 275 12.59 -3.07 10.11
N PRO A 276 11.31 -3.35 9.76
CA PRO A 276 10.41 -2.33 9.23
C PRO A 276 10.27 -1.08 10.12
N TYR A 277 10.41 -1.21 11.41
CA TYR A 277 10.26 -0.12 12.37
C TYR A 277 11.58 0.31 13.01
N SER A 278 12.56 -0.59 13.19
CA SER A 278 13.86 -0.25 13.77
C SER A 278 14.88 0.29 12.75
N ASP A 279 14.81 -0.18 11.46
CA ASP A 279 15.65 0.26 10.35
C ASP A 279 14.91 1.26 9.46
N THR A 280 14.45 2.37 10.05
CA THR A 280 13.82 3.51 9.38
C THR A 280 14.43 4.83 9.87
N ASP A 281 14.29 5.90 9.09
CA ASP A 281 14.68 7.25 9.48
C ASP A 281 13.71 7.90 10.49
N LEU A 282 12.55 7.32 10.71
CA LEU A 282 11.60 7.74 11.74
C LEU A 282 12.00 7.19 13.11
N LYS A 283 12.02 8.07 14.13
CA LYS A 283 12.31 7.73 15.52
C LYS A 283 11.13 8.11 16.40
N VAL A 284 9.98 7.52 16.11
CA VAL A 284 8.69 7.84 16.75
C VAL A 284 8.06 6.60 17.37
N GLY A 285 7.37 6.78 18.49
CA GLY A 285 6.78 5.70 19.27
C GLY A 285 7.79 4.83 20.02
N ILE A 286 7.38 3.64 20.43
CA ILE A 286 8.21 2.69 21.19
C ILE A 286 8.31 1.37 20.41
N LEU A 287 9.53 0.83 20.34
CA LEU A 287 9.83 -0.50 19.85
C LEU A 287 9.89 -1.48 21.02
N VAL A 288 9.21 -2.61 20.91
CA VAL A 288 9.17 -3.65 21.94
C VAL A 288 9.28 -5.05 21.34
N GLU A 289 9.90 -5.97 22.07
CA GLU A 289 9.89 -7.39 21.74
C GLU A 289 8.45 -7.96 21.81
N ASN A 290 8.16 -8.98 21.00
CA ASN A 290 6.83 -9.62 20.99
C ASN A 290 6.61 -10.54 22.20
N THR A 291 6.77 -10.02 23.40
CA THR A 291 6.43 -10.70 24.66
C THR A 291 5.27 -9.99 25.34
N PHE A 292 4.53 -10.71 26.16
CA PHE A 292 3.43 -10.16 26.94
C PHE A 292 3.89 -8.97 27.82
N ASP A 293 5.00 -9.17 28.54
CA ASP A 293 5.52 -8.16 29.48
C ASP A 293 6.03 -6.89 28.77
N ALA A 294 6.79 -7.06 27.67
CA ALA A 294 7.31 -5.94 26.90
C ALA A 294 6.18 -5.11 26.27
N TRP A 295 5.17 -5.75 25.72
CA TRP A 295 4.00 -5.04 25.18
C TRP A 295 3.18 -4.37 26.28
N THR A 296 2.97 -5.04 27.42
CA THR A 296 2.27 -4.43 28.56
C THR A 296 3.02 -3.17 29.02
N HIS A 297 4.34 -3.24 29.21
CA HIS A 297 5.15 -2.09 29.60
C HIS A 297 5.11 -0.97 28.54
N GLY A 298 5.25 -1.30 27.26
CA GLY A 298 5.19 -0.33 26.16
C GLY A 298 3.84 0.41 26.09
N LEU A 299 2.74 -0.31 26.23
CA LEU A 299 1.39 0.25 26.25
C LEU A 299 1.17 1.20 27.43
N GLU A 300 1.60 0.80 28.64
CA GLU A 300 1.53 1.67 29.84
C GLU A 300 2.39 2.93 29.67
N THR A 301 3.61 2.80 29.14
CA THR A 301 4.50 3.92 28.90
C THR A 301 3.90 4.91 27.90
N VAL A 302 3.35 4.41 26.79
CA VAL A 302 2.70 5.25 25.77
C VAL A 302 1.48 5.97 26.35
N TYR A 303 0.67 5.26 27.13
CA TYR A 303 -0.57 5.80 27.69
C TYR A 303 -0.36 6.82 28.80
N HIS A 304 0.70 6.66 29.61
CA HIS A 304 0.98 7.54 30.75
C HIS A 304 1.91 8.70 30.41
N ASP A 305 2.90 8.50 29.55
CA ASP A 305 4.01 9.43 29.39
C ASP A 305 4.18 9.99 27.99
N MET A 306 4.17 9.13 26.95
CA MET A 306 4.60 9.54 25.60
C MET A 306 3.64 10.49 24.89
N TRP A 307 2.35 10.46 25.19
CA TRP A 307 1.41 11.37 24.57
C TRP A 307 1.77 12.85 24.81
N ARG A 308 2.58 13.15 25.84
CA ARG A 308 3.07 14.50 26.12
C ARG A 308 4.16 14.98 25.16
N LYS A 309 4.82 14.06 24.45
CA LYS A 309 5.85 14.35 23.43
C LYS A 309 5.33 14.21 22.01
N LEU A 310 4.04 14.05 21.85
CA LEU A 310 3.41 13.72 20.58
C LEU A 310 3.65 14.76 19.49
N ASP A 311 3.74 16.03 19.86
CA ASP A 311 3.99 17.11 18.89
C ASP A 311 5.32 16.90 18.17
N PHE A 312 6.38 16.54 18.89
CA PHE A 312 7.70 16.29 18.30
C PHE A 312 7.69 15.07 17.35
N ASP A 313 7.06 13.98 17.76
CA ASP A 313 6.92 12.78 16.92
C ASP A 313 6.12 13.09 15.65
N GLN A 314 5.03 13.83 15.77
CA GLN A 314 4.20 14.24 14.64
C GLN A 314 4.94 15.16 13.67
N GLU A 315 5.66 16.16 14.18
CA GLU A 315 6.46 17.08 13.36
C GLU A 315 7.51 16.33 12.55
N GLN A 316 8.24 15.39 13.15
CA GLN A 316 9.24 14.58 12.46
C GLN A 316 8.61 13.78 11.30
N VAL A 317 7.48 13.11 11.55
CA VAL A 317 6.80 12.34 10.49
C VAL A 317 6.29 13.24 9.38
N VAL A 318 5.67 14.36 9.73
CA VAL A 318 5.15 15.33 8.75
C VAL A 318 6.29 15.89 7.90
N GLU A 319 7.42 16.24 8.51
CA GLU A 319 8.58 16.74 7.78
C GLU A 319 9.12 15.71 6.79
N LEU A 320 9.31 14.46 7.22
CA LEU A 320 9.97 13.43 6.41
C LEU A 320 9.02 12.71 5.44
N ARG A 321 7.73 12.61 5.77
CA ARG A 321 6.75 11.77 5.07
C ARG A 321 5.53 12.51 4.55
N ASN A 322 5.53 13.85 4.55
CA ASN A 322 4.48 14.59 3.83
C ASN A 322 4.50 14.21 2.35
N MET A 323 3.35 13.85 1.79
CA MET A 323 3.25 13.38 0.41
C MET A 323 3.73 14.42 -0.60
N ASP A 324 3.57 15.69 -0.31
CA ASP A 324 4.04 16.78 -1.17
C ASP A 324 5.57 16.72 -1.36
N ARG A 325 6.32 16.46 -0.27
CA ARG A 325 7.76 16.21 -0.30
C ARG A 325 8.07 14.88 -0.98
N VAL A 326 7.45 13.80 -0.53
CA VAL A 326 7.72 12.46 -1.04
C VAL A 326 7.47 12.38 -2.54
N ALA A 327 6.40 12.98 -3.04
CA ALA A 327 6.09 13.01 -4.46
C ALA A 327 7.14 13.81 -5.25
N SER A 328 7.51 15.01 -4.78
CA SER A 328 8.42 15.90 -5.51
C SER A 328 9.89 15.48 -5.47
N GLU A 329 10.36 14.88 -4.37
CA GLU A 329 11.77 14.51 -4.22
C GLU A 329 12.07 13.10 -4.74
N PHE A 330 11.17 12.13 -4.51
CA PHE A 330 11.44 10.72 -4.82
C PHE A 330 10.67 10.22 -6.06
N TRP A 331 9.34 10.40 -6.09
CA TRP A 331 8.53 9.91 -7.21
C TRP A 331 8.84 10.65 -8.51
N TYR A 332 9.05 11.97 -8.44
CA TYR A 332 9.39 12.75 -9.63
C TYR A 332 10.73 12.33 -10.22
N ASP A 333 11.75 12.07 -9.39
CA ASP A 333 13.04 11.53 -9.83
C ASP A 333 12.89 10.17 -10.53
N ALA A 334 12.12 9.25 -9.93
CA ALA A 334 11.84 7.94 -10.53
C ALA A 334 11.14 8.06 -11.89
N ILE A 335 10.16 8.95 -12.00
CA ILE A 335 9.41 9.22 -13.23
C ILE A 335 10.34 9.77 -14.31
N LEU A 336 11.22 10.72 -13.98
CA LEU A 336 12.17 11.27 -14.94
C LEU A 336 13.16 10.23 -15.43
N LYS A 337 13.68 9.36 -14.56
CA LYS A 337 14.56 8.25 -14.91
C LYS A 337 13.88 7.22 -15.82
N ALA A 338 12.57 7.00 -15.62
CA ALA A 338 11.79 6.05 -16.43
C ALA A 338 11.30 6.64 -17.75
N ARG A 339 11.56 7.91 -18.03
CA ARG A 339 11.04 8.58 -19.24
C ARG A 339 11.49 7.87 -20.51
N LEU A 340 10.55 7.67 -21.42
CA LEU A 340 10.80 7.16 -22.77
C LEU A 340 11.56 8.19 -23.61
N SER A 341 12.38 7.72 -24.54
CA SER A 341 13.08 8.59 -25.51
C SER A 341 12.15 9.12 -26.62
N PHE A 342 10.95 8.56 -26.72
CA PHE A 342 9.92 8.90 -27.70
C PHE A 342 8.55 8.92 -27.05
N ARG A 343 7.60 9.62 -27.68
CA ARG A 343 6.20 9.62 -27.23
C ARG A 343 5.45 8.45 -27.83
N MET A 344 4.59 7.86 -27.02
CA MET A 344 3.68 6.79 -27.44
C MET A 344 2.22 7.22 -27.29
N THR A 345 1.36 6.55 -28.06
CA THR A 345 -0.11 6.69 -27.94
C THR A 345 -0.72 5.44 -27.35
N GLY A 346 -1.96 5.55 -26.85
CA GLY A 346 -2.72 4.38 -26.43
C GLY A 346 -2.86 3.33 -27.52
N ARG A 347 -2.88 3.76 -28.80
CA ARG A 347 -2.92 2.86 -29.96
C ARG A 347 -1.65 2.02 -30.08
N ASP A 348 -0.49 2.61 -29.86
CA ASP A 348 0.81 1.94 -29.99
C ASP A 348 0.98 0.83 -28.94
N ILE A 349 0.38 1.00 -27.76
CA ILE A 349 0.51 0.07 -26.63
C ILE A 349 -0.67 -0.91 -26.50
N LYS A 350 -1.62 -0.91 -27.46
CA LYS A 350 -2.79 -1.77 -27.40
C LYS A 350 -2.45 -3.20 -27.01
N PHE A 351 -3.06 -3.66 -25.93
CA PHE A 351 -2.93 -5.01 -25.42
C PHE A 351 -4.30 -5.72 -25.49
N SER A 352 -4.42 -6.73 -26.36
CA SER A 352 -5.64 -7.54 -26.45
C SER A 352 -5.59 -8.69 -25.44
N SER A 353 -6.25 -8.54 -24.31
CA SER A 353 -6.43 -9.64 -23.34
C SER A 353 -7.38 -10.75 -23.83
N GLY A 354 -7.93 -10.61 -25.05
CA GLY A 354 -9.02 -11.44 -25.58
C GLY A 354 -10.40 -10.98 -25.07
N ARG A 355 -11.45 -11.15 -25.89
CA ARG A 355 -12.82 -10.70 -25.55
C ARG A 355 -13.38 -11.21 -24.22
N THR A 356 -12.89 -12.34 -23.72
CA THR A 356 -13.26 -12.90 -22.42
C THR A 356 -12.72 -12.09 -21.24
N GLY A 357 -11.55 -11.46 -21.36
CA GLY A 357 -10.95 -10.63 -20.30
C GLY A 357 -11.74 -9.34 -20.06
N PHE A 358 -12.30 -8.74 -21.12
CA PHE A 358 -13.10 -7.51 -21.01
C PHE A 358 -14.34 -7.72 -20.12
N TYR A 359 -15.08 -8.81 -20.32
CA TYR A 359 -16.29 -9.09 -19.53
C TYR A 359 -15.98 -9.43 -18.05
N VAL A 360 -14.90 -10.15 -17.78
CA VAL A 360 -14.50 -10.51 -16.40
C VAL A 360 -13.96 -9.29 -15.66
N GLY A 361 -13.21 -8.42 -16.33
CA GLY A 361 -12.71 -7.17 -15.75
C GLY A 361 -13.84 -6.18 -15.43
N ALA A 362 -14.75 -5.96 -16.38
CA ALA A 362 -15.94 -5.13 -16.19
C ALA A 362 -16.83 -5.66 -15.06
N LEU A 363 -16.91 -6.98 -14.92
CA LEU A 363 -17.61 -7.69 -13.86
C LEU A 363 -16.98 -7.46 -12.48
N ARG A 364 -15.66 -7.60 -12.36
CA ARG A 364 -14.94 -7.29 -11.11
C ARG A 364 -15.12 -5.83 -10.73
N HIS A 365 -14.97 -4.90 -11.67
CA HIS A 365 -15.17 -3.48 -11.40
C HIS A 365 -16.60 -3.16 -10.96
N MET A 366 -17.61 -3.83 -11.55
CA MET A 366 -19.02 -3.65 -11.19
C MET A 366 -19.35 -4.19 -9.78
N VAL A 367 -18.71 -5.29 -9.36
CA VAL A 367 -18.94 -5.89 -8.04
C VAL A 367 -18.20 -5.14 -6.94
N PHE A 368 -17.00 -4.64 -7.21
CA PHE A 368 -16.11 -4.04 -6.20
C PHE A 368 -15.98 -2.52 -6.29
N SER A 369 -16.43 -1.87 -7.37
CA SER A 369 -16.46 -0.40 -7.45
C SER A 369 -17.51 0.16 -6.49
N GLN A 370 -17.12 1.14 -5.69
CA GLN A 370 -18.06 1.93 -4.86
C GLN A 370 -18.69 3.10 -5.64
N ASP A 371 -18.32 3.29 -6.91
CA ASP A 371 -18.86 4.34 -7.76
C ASP A 371 -20.26 3.98 -8.26
N HIS A 372 -21.27 4.61 -7.67
CA HIS A 372 -22.69 4.44 -8.02
C HIS A 372 -23.02 4.89 -9.45
N ALA A 373 -22.34 5.92 -9.97
CA ALA A 373 -22.57 6.42 -11.33
C ALA A 373 -22.05 5.42 -12.37
N PHE A 374 -20.86 4.87 -12.15
CA PHE A 374 -20.27 3.85 -13.00
C PHE A 374 -21.08 2.54 -13.00
N ARG A 375 -21.59 2.11 -11.82
CA ARG A 375 -22.49 0.94 -11.73
C ARG A 375 -23.79 1.13 -12.51
N ARG A 376 -24.33 2.35 -12.51
CA ARG A 376 -25.54 2.70 -13.25
C ARG A 376 -25.30 2.66 -14.75
N GLN A 377 -24.24 3.30 -15.23
CA GLN A 377 -23.85 3.35 -16.64
C GLN A 377 -23.55 1.96 -17.22
N LEU A 378 -22.88 1.08 -16.45
CA LEU A 378 -22.65 -0.31 -16.84
C LEU A 378 -23.97 -1.12 -16.93
N ARG A 379 -24.92 -0.92 -16.00
CA ARG A 379 -26.22 -1.60 -16.05
C ARG A 379 -27.06 -1.19 -17.26
N GLU A 380 -26.99 0.08 -17.63
CA GLU A 380 -27.75 0.65 -18.75
C GLU A 380 -27.20 0.16 -20.11
N ASN A 381 -25.90 -0.13 -20.21
CA ASN A 381 -25.23 -0.54 -21.44
C ASN A 381 -24.97 -2.05 -21.57
N MET A 382 -25.35 -2.85 -20.59
CA MET A 382 -25.11 -4.29 -20.63
C MET A 382 -26.24 -5.06 -21.32
N PRO A 383 -25.93 -6.06 -22.19
CA PRO A 383 -26.94 -6.93 -22.77
C PRO A 383 -27.76 -7.64 -21.67
N PRO A 384 -29.10 -7.73 -21.81
CA PRO A 384 -30.01 -8.32 -20.82
C PRO A 384 -29.65 -9.75 -20.39
N LEU A 385 -29.06 -10.53 -21.31
CA LEU A 385 -28.60 -11.89 -21.03
C LEU A 385 -27.46 -11.93 -20.01
N LEU A 386 -26.52 -10.98 -20.09
CA LEU A 386 -25.39 -10.86 -19.16
C LEU A 386 -25.86 -10.44 -17.78
N VAL A 387 -26.81 -9.53 -17.68
CA VAL A 387 -27.41 -9.08 -16.41
C VAL A 387 -28.11 -10.23 -15.67
N ARG A 388 -28.80 -11.12 -16.43
CA ARG A 388 -29.45 -12.32 -15.87
C ARG A 388 -28.43 -13.33 -15.32
N THR A 389 -27.36 -13.57 -16.06
CA THR A 389 -26.28 -14.49 -15.66
C THR A 389 -25.58 -14.00 -14.39
N LEU A 390 -25.36 -12.69 -14.29
CA LEU A 390 -24.76 -12.05 -13.14
C LEU A 390 -25.57 -12.13 -11.85
N ARG A 391 -26.88 -11.92 -11.95
CA ARG A 391 -27.78 -12.10 -10.78
C ARG A 391 -27.70 -13.51 -10.19
N LYS A 392 -27.51 -14.53 -11.04
CA LYS A 392 -27.36 -15.92 -10.59
C LYS A 392 -26.00 -16.19 -9.89
N PHE A 393 -24.95 -15.47 -10.23
CA PHE A 393 -23.62 -15.62 -9.60
C PHE A 393 -23.50 -14.83 -8.28
N VAL A 394 -24.06 -13.63 -8.20
CA VAL A 394 -24.03 -12.78 -7.00
C VAL A 394 -24.94 -13.29 -5.88
N MET A 395 -25.99 -14.04 -6.22
CA MET A 395 -26.94 -14.61 -5.22
C MET A 395 -26.52 -15.97 -4.68
N LYS A 396 -25.37 -16.54 -5.14
CA LYS A 396 -24.85 -17.84 -4.68
C LYS A 396 -23.51 -17.74 -3.93
N GLY A 397 -22.95 -16.57 -3.70
CA GLY A 397 -21.81 -16.25 -2.85
C GLY A 397 -22.22 -15.27 -1.77
#